data_b5b3b50e2bed3e9bde397c2519a64ced
#
_entry.id   b5b3b50e2bed3e9bde397c2519a64ced
#
_cell.length_a   1.000
_cell.length_b   1.000
_cell.length_c   1.000
_cell.angle_alpha   90.00
_cell.angle_beta   90.00
_cell.angle_gamma   90.00
#
_symmetry.space_group_name_H-M   'P 1'
#
loop_
_entity.id
_entity.type
_entity.pdbx_description
1 polymer ?
#
loop_
_entity_poly.entity_id
_entity_poly.type
_entity_poly.pdbx_seq_one_letter_code
_entity_poly.pdbx_strand_id
1 'polypeptide(L)'
;MKESTPELNWNRWLATSGTFVSLRVDIKPFDDIRVRRALNLAINQQEIVDQFYGGHAELMAYPQHPGFGDYFEPLSEMPGSIQELFAYNPQKARELLDEAGVPEGFTFNMQVCSCSPSNMDLIPLLESYLRKVGINIVIQPMEYASFLSAMTTRTHSAGYLMNSGHVNPITTIRKSFVTKQTWNPSQFSDPAFDEQVRILHLTRDEKERVKILRQLTRTILEASPYIWLPIPYVHTAWWPWVKNYGGELRVGAVRPGPIYARIWIDQQMKKKMGFD
;
A
#
# COMPACT_ATOMS: atom_id res chain seq x y z
N MET A 1 6.77 23.87 -10.71
CA MET A 1 7.33 23.22 -11.90
C MET A 1 6.51 23.48 -13.17
N LYS A 2 5.19 23.20 -13.24
CA LYS A 2 4.39 23.51 -14.44
C LYS A 2 4.44 25.00 -14.84
N GLU A 3 4.46 25.88 -13.86
CA GLU A 3 4.55 27.33 -14.08
C GLU A 3 5.96 27.79 -14.47
N SER A 4 6.99 27.13 -13.95
CA SER A 4 8.39 27.47 -14.22
C SER A 4 8.96 26.84 -15.49
N THR A 5 8.36 25.78 -15.98
CA THR A 5 8.81 25.01 -17.16
C THR A 5 7.60 24.50 -17.93
N PRO A 6 6.80 25.40 -18.53
CA PRO A 6 5.53 25.07 -19.21
C PRO A 6 5.70 24.21 -20.47
N GLU A 7 6.90 24.17 -21.03
CA GLU A 7 7.25 23.39 -22.19
C GLU A 7 7.36 21.89 -21.95
N LEU A 8 7.46 21.44 -20.68
CA LEU A 8 7.52 20.03 -20.37
C LEU A 8 6.16 19.36 -20.58
N ASN A 9 6.19 18.15 -21.14
CA ASN A 9 5.05 17.24 -21.06
C ASN A 9 4.93 16.69 -19.64
N TRP A 10 3.69 16.51 -19.19
CA TRP A 10 3.39 16.05 -17.84
C TRP A 10 2.36 14.93 -17.87
N ASN A 11 2.54 13.98 -16.97
CA ASN A 11 1.50 13.01 -16.67
C ASN A 11 1.42 12.75 -15.16
N ARG A 12 0.26 12.31 -14.70
CA ARG A 12 -0.02 11.96 -13.32
C ARG A 12 -0.56 10.53 -13.26
N TRP A 13 0.08 9.71 -12.49
CA TRP A 13 -0.30 8.31 -12.29
C TRP A 13 -0.49 8.02 -10.81
N LEU A 14 -1.47 7.19 -10.47
CA LEU A 14 -1.52 6.62 -9.14
C LEU A 14 -0.33 5.65 -8.96
N ALA A 15 0.36 5.74 -7.83
CA ALA A 15 1.52 4.88 -7.59
C ALA A 15 1.15 3.39 -7.68
N THR A 16 2.00 2.61 -8.32
CA THR A 16 1.77 1.18 -8.56
C THR A 16 2.24 0.29 -7.40
N SER A 17 2.35 0.84 -6.22
CA SER A 17 2.66 0.12 -4.98
C SER A 17 1.85 0.67 -3.83
N GLY A 18 1.27 -0.24 -3.03
CA GLY A 18 0.61 0.13 -1.79
C GLY A 18 1.62 0.37 -0.67
N THR A 19 1.34 1.37 0.17
CA THR A 19 2.06 1.62 1.42
C THR A 19 1.18 1.14 2.58
N PHE A 20 1.76 0.46 3.54
CA PHE A 20 1.05 -0.05 4.71
C PHE A 20 1.99 -0.41 5.85
N VAL A 21 1.47 -0.46 7.06
CA VAL A 21 2.15 -1.13 8.17
C VAL A 21 1.59 -2.54 8.28
N SER A 22 2.39 -3.55 7.98
CA SER A 22 2.03 -4.94 8.24
C SER A 22 2.13 -5.24 9.72
N LEU A 23 1.12 -5.92 10.25
CA LEU A 23 1.07 -6.36 11.65
C LEU A 23 1.29 -7.88 11.69
N ARG A 24 2.11 -8.36 12.63
CA ARG A 24 2.31 -9.80 12.86
C ARG A 24 1.04 -10.37 13.53
N VAL A 25 0.10 -10.88 12.71
CA VAL A 25 -1.18 -11.41 13.22
C VAL A 25 -1.05 -12.77 13.93
N ASP A 26 0.13 -13.33 13.93
CA ASP A 26 0.48 -14.58 14.61
C ASP A 26 1.03 -14.39 16.04
N ILE A 27 1.13 -13.14 16.51
CA ILE A 27 1.61 -12.81 17.86
C ILE A 27 0.67 -11.85 18.58
N LYS A 28 0.62 -11.95 19.92
CA LYS A 28 -0.15 -11.04 20.78
C LYS A 28 0.45 -9.63 20.82
N PRO A 29 -0.41 -8.60 20.88
CA PRO A 29 -1.89 -8.64 20.88
C PRO A 29 -2.48 -8.60 19.46
N PHE A 30 -1.67 -8.66 18.40
CA PHE A 30 -2.11 -8.49 17.01
C PHE A 30 -2.83 -9.71 16.43
N ASP A 31 -2.88 -10.84 17.15
CA ASP A 31 -3.73 -11.99 16.87
C ASP A 31 -5.23 -11.64 17.07
N ASP A 32 -5.55 -10.65 17.92
CA ASP A 32 -6.90 -10.14 18.09
C ASP A 32 -7.27 -9.13 16.98
N ILE A 33 -8.35 -9.41 16.27
CA ILE A 33 -8.84 -8.54 15.19
C ILE A 33 -9.26 -7.16 15.70
N ARG A 34 -9.75 -7.05 16.95
CA ARG A 34 -10.15 -5.77 17.55
C ARG A 34 -8.98 -4.81 17.64
N VAL A 35 -7.80 -5.33 18.01
CA VAL A 35 -6.56 -4.53 18.05
C VAL A 35 -6.20 -4.02 16.65
N ARG A 36 -6.24 -4.90 15.65
CA ARG A 36 -5.89 -4.50 14.28
C ARG A 36 -6.86 -3.47 13.69
N ARG A 37 -8.15 -3.64 13.96
CA ARG A 37 -9.18 -2.66 13.56
C ARG A 37 -8.99 -1.34 14.29
N ALA A 38 -8.70 -1.37 15.60
CA ALA A 38 -8.42 -0.17 16.39
C ALA A 38 -7.26 0.65 15.81
N LEU A 39 -6.17 -0.01 15.41
CA LEU A 39 -5.03 0.66 14.80
C LEU A 39 -5.37 1.34 13.46
N ASN A 40 -6.27 0.74 12.64
CA ASN A 40 -6.76 1.39 11.43
C ASN A 40 -7.62 2.63 11.75
N LEU A 41 -8.56 2.51 12.71
CA LEU A 41 -9.43 3.60 13.14
C LEU A 41 -8.67 4.76 13.82
N ALA A 42 -7.49 4.47 14.38
CA ALA A 42 -6.65 5.47 15.04
C ALA A 42 -5.97 6.42 14.03
N ILE A 43 -5.79 6.02 12.77
CA ILE A 43 -5.07 6.80 11.76
C ILE A 43 -6.04 7.69 10.98
N ASN A 44 -5.80 9.01 10.99
CA ASN A 44 -6.54 9.94 10.15
C ASN A 44 -6.01 9.92 8.71
N GLN A 45 -6.49 8.96 7.94
CA GLN A 45 -6.02 8.76 6.57
C GLN A 45 -6.39 9.94 5.67
N GLN A 46 -7.54 10.60 5.88
CA GLN A 46 -7.92 11.77 5.10
C GLN A 46 -6.96 12.94 5.36
N GLU A 47 -6.56 13.15 6.61
CA GLU A 47 -5.56 14.18 6.95
C GLU A 47 -4.19 13.89 6.29
N ILE A 48 -3.79 12.61 6.21
CA ILE A 48 -2.58 12.22 5.46
C ILE A 48 -2.74 12.55 3.98
N VAL A 49 -3.89 12.28 3.36
CA VAL A 49 -4.18 12.68 1.98
C VAL A 49 -4.06 14.18 1.80
N ASP A 50 -4.71 14.95 2.66
CA ASP A 50 -4.83 16.40 2.49
C ASP A 50 -3.53 17.14 2.83
N GLN A 51 -2.89 16.78 3.95
CA GLN A 51 -1.76 17.54 4.50
C GLN A 51 -0.40 16.99 4.03
N PHE A 52 -0.23 15.68 4.06
CA PHE A 52 1.05 15.06 3.69
C PHE A 52 1.20 14.93 2.16
N TYR A 53 0.11 14.56 1.47
CA TYR A 53 0.11 14.41 0.02
C TYR A 53 -0.52 15.59 -0.74
N GLY A 54 -0.94 16.66 -0.05
CA GLY A 54 -1.52 17.85 -0.66
C GLY A 54 -2.78 17.57 -1.50
N GLY A 55 -3.60 16.61 -1.09
CA GLY A 55 -4.79 16.16 -1.83
C GLY A 55 -4.47 15.24 -3.03
N HIS A 56 -3.23 14.77 -3.15
CA HIS A 56 -2.77 13.96 -4.28
C HIS A 56 -2.52 12.49 -3.89
N ALA A 57 -3.50 11.86 -3.25
CA ALA A 57 -3.49 10.43 -2.92
C ALA A 57 -4.90 9.85 -2.92
N GLU A 58 -5.00 8.52 -3.03
CA GLU A 58 -6.23 7.75 -2.85
C GLU A 58 -6.21 7.06 -1.49
N LEU A 59 -7.34 7.05 -0.78
CA LEU A 59 -7.47 6.40 0.53
C LEU A 59 -7.21 4.90 0.44
N MET A 60 -7.75 4.27 -0.61
CA MET A 60 -7.63 2.83 -0.82
C MET A 60 -7.30 2.52 -2.28
N ALA A 61 -6.11 2.00 -2.52
CA ALA A 61 -5.71 1.45 -3.81
C ALA A 61 -4.82 0.20 -3.66
N TYR A 62 -4.87 -0.45 -2.49
CA TYR A 62 -4.23 -1.72 -2.21
C TYR A 62 -5.18 -2.56 -1.32
N PRO A 63 -5.29 -3.88 -1.49
CA PRO A 63 -4.50 -4.75 -2.38
C PRO A 63 -4.89 -4.70 -3.87
N GLN A 64 -5.99 -4.05 -4.24
CA GLN A 64 -6.37 -3.88 -5.64
C GLN A 64 -6.19 -2.41 -6.07
N HIS A 65 -5.69 -2.24 -7.29
CA HIS A 65 -5.43 -0.92 -7.86
C HIS A 65 -6.56 -0.54 -8.84
N PRO A 66 -7.04 0.73 -8.88
CA PRO A 66 -8.08 1.16 -9.82
C PRO A 66 -7.79 0.82 -11.29
N GLY A 67 -6.51 0.80 -11.67
CA GLY A 67 -6.08 0.39 -13.01
C GLY A 67 -6.31 -1.08 -13.37
N PHE A 68 -6.85 -1.88 -12.44
CA PHE A 68 -7.21 -3.28 -12.70
C PHE A 68 -8.65 -3.46 -13.22
N GLY A 69 -9.35 -2.35 -13.52
CA GLY A 69 -10.70 -2.38 -14.08
C GLY A 69 -11.69 -3.07 -13.14
N ASP A 70 -12.47 -4.00 -13.66
CA ASP A 70 -13.55 -4.67 -12.91
C ASP A 70 -13.07 -5.42 -11.65
N TYR A 71 -11.80 -5.73 -11.54
CA TYR A 71 -11.25 -6.35 -10.33
C TYR A 71 -11.17 -5.39 -9.14
N PHE A 72 -11.07 -4.09 -9.40
CA PHE A 72 -11.12 -3.06 -8.36
C PHE A 72 -12.57 -2.79 -7.94
N GLU A 73 -12.76 -2.59 -6.65
CA GLU A 73 -14.02 -2.15 -6.08
C GLU A 73 -13.75 -0.89 -5.27
N PRO A 74 -14.41 0.25 -5.62
CA PRO A 74 -14.23 1.49 -4.87
C PRO A 74 -14.64 1.35 -3.41
N LEU A 75 -13.94 2.05 -2.52
CA LEU A 75 -14.24 2.02 -1.08
C LEU A 75 -15.70 2.36 -0.78
N SER A 76 -16.30 3.29 -1.53
CA SER A 76 -17.70 3.71 -1.39
C SER A 76 -18.73 2.60 -1.71
N GLU A 77 -18.31 1.57 -2.46
CA GLU A 77 -19.17 0.43 -2.82
C GLU A 77 -18.94 -0.80 -1.90
N MET A 78 -17.95 -0.73 -1.03
CA MET A 78 -17.63 -1.82 -0.09
C MET A 78 -18.58 -1.85 1.10
N PRO A 79 -18.67 -2.99 1.82
CA PRO A 79 -19.42 -3.08 3.06
C PRO A 79 -19.04 -2.00 4.08
N GLY A 80 -20.01 -1.54 4.88
CA GLY A 80 -19.79 -0.51 5.89
C GLY A 80 -18.70 -0.88 6.91
N SER A 81 -18.55 -2.17 7.22
CA SER A 81 -17.48 -2.71 8.08
C SER A 81 -16.07 -2.45 7.54
N ILE A 82 -15.92 -2.39 6.21
CA ILE A 82 -14.65 -2.05 5.54
C ILE A 82 -14.50 -0.53 5.44
N GLN A 83 -15.56 0.18 5.04
CA GLN A 83 -15.52 1.65 4.95
C GLN A 83 -15.10 2.28 6.29
N GLU A 84 -15.58 1.72 7.39
CA GLU A 84 -15.23 2.14 8.74
C GLU A 84 -13.71 2.10 9.01
N LEU A 85 -12.97 1.14 8.46
CA LEU A 85 -11.52 1.03 8.67
C LEU A 85 -10.73 2.24 8.14
N PHE A 86 -11.32 2.99 7.22
CA PHE A 86 -10.75 4.18 6.62
C PHE A 86 -11.31 5.48 7.22
N ALA A 87 -12.23 5.35 8.17
CA ALA A 87 -12.81 6.47 8.91
C ALA A 87 -12.02 6.70 10.21
N TYR A 88 -11.57 7.93 10.42
CA TYR A 88 -10.87 8.29 11.66
C TYR A 88 -11.82 8.30 12.85
N ASN A 89 -11.64 7.39 13.79
CA ASN A 89 -12.44 7.29 15.00
C ASN A 89 -11.57 6.86 16.20
N PRO A 90 -10.78 7.77 16.79
CA PRO A 90 -9.89 7.42 17.91
C PRO A 90 -10.63 7.03 19.18
N GLN A 91 -11.89 7.44 19.36
CA GLN A 91 -12.70 7.01 20.51
C GLN A 91 -13.01 5.51 20.38
N LYS A 92 -13.57 5.08 19.25
CA LYS A 92 -13.85 3.66 19.00
C LYS A 92 -12.57 2.81 18.99
N ALA A 93 -11.46 3.39 18.53
CA ALA A 93 -10.17 2.70 18.60
C ALA A 93 -9.77 2.38 20.04
N ARG A 94 -9.91 3.32 21.00
CA ARG A 94 -9.65 3.07 22.42
C ARG A 94 -10.60 2.02 22.98
N GLU A 95 -11.90 2.13 22.71
CA GLU A 95 -12.91 1.15 23.16
C GLU A 95 -12.52 -0.28 22.73
N LEU A 96 -12.11 -0.47 21.47
CA LEU A 96 -11.68 -1.77 20.96
C LEU A 96 -10.37 -2.27 21.61
N LEU A 97 -9.44 -1.37 21.92
CA LEU A 97 -8.19 -1.72 22.62
C LEU A 97 -8.47 -2.14 24.05
N ASP A 98 -9.36 -1.42 24.75
CA ASP A 98 -9.78 -1.74 26.11
C ASP A 98 -10.51 -3.09 26.18
N GLU A 99 -11.45 -3.33 25.26
CA GLU A 99 -12.14 -4.62 25.11
C GLU A 99 -11.19 -5.79 24.80
N ALA A 100 -10.09 -5.51 24.08
CA ALA A 100 -9.06 -6.50 23.79
C ALA A 100 -8.04 -6.67 24.94
N GLY A 101 -8.16 -5.87 26.01
CA GLY A 101 -7.26 -5.92 27.17
C GLY A 101 -5.86 -5.36 26.87
N VAL A 102 -5.72 -4.48 25.90
CA VAL A 102 -4.45 -3.82 25.58
C VAL A 102 -4.25 -2.64 26.56
N PRO A 103 -3.19 -2.66 27.40
CA PRO A 103 -2.99 -1.59 28.38
C PRO A 103 -2.64 -0.26 27.71
N GLU A 104 -3.06 0.85 28.32
CA GLU A 104 -2.60 2.17 27.93
C GLU A 104 -1.07 2.26 28.01
N GLY A 105 -0.45 2.87 27.00
CA GLY A 105 1.02 2.92 26.87
C GLY A 105 1.63 1.65 26.29
N PHE A 106 0.82 0.72 25.81
CA PHE A 106 1.37 -0.46 25.09
C PHE A 106 2.32 -0.03 23.99
N THR A 107 3.47 -0.68 23.94
CA THR A 107 4.55 -0.32 23.01
C THR A 107 4.91 -1.52 22.14
N PHE A 108 5.08 -1.28 20.84
CA PHE A 108 5.61 -2.29 19.92
C PHE A 108 6.67 -1.74 18.99
N ASN A 109 7.54 -2.63 18.50
CA ASN A 109 8.58 -2.28 17.55
C ASN A 109 8.03 -2.24 16.13
N MET A 110 8.39 -1.19 15.38
CA MET A 110 8.07 -1.04 13.96
C MET A 110 9.36 -0.90 13.14
N GLN A 111 9.61 -1.85 12.28
CA GLN A 111 10.73 -1.83 11.34
C GLN A 111 10.36 -1.06 10.07
N VAL A 112 11.32 -0.32 9.55
CA VAL A 112 11.20 0.46 8.33
C VAL A 112 12.51 0.48 7.57
N CYS A 113 12.46 0.44 6.22
CA CYS A 113 13.69 0.64 5.44
C CYS A 113 14.12 2.10 5.47
N SER A 114 15.36 2.39 5.90
CA SER A 114 15.99 3.70 5.77
C SER A 114 16.19 4.13 4.30
N CYS A 115 16.07 3.19 3.37
CA CYS A 115 16.10 3.41 1.92
C CYS A 115 14.85 4.09 1.35
N SER A 116 13.79 4.27 2.13
CA SER A 116 12.51 4.86 1.72
C SER A 116 12.25 6.18 2.45
N PRO A 117 12.71 7.34 1.95
CA PRO A 117 12.50 8.63 2.60
C PRO A 117 11.02 8.92 2.86
N SER A 118 10.14 8.65 1.90
CA SER A 118 8.70 8.89 2.06
C SER A 118 8.06 8.07 3.20
N ASN A 119 8.53 6.85 3.42
CA ASN A 119 8.06 6.06 4.56
C ASN A 119 8.60 6.63 5.88
N MET A 120 9.86 7.10 5.89
CA MET A 120 10.45 7.74 7.07
C MET A 120 9.69 9.02 7.45
N ASP A 121 9.29 9.81 6.46
CA ASP A 121 8.53 11.05 6.67
C ASP A 121 7.10 10.81 7.18
N LEU A 122 6.50 9.65 6.93
CA LEU A 122 5.19 9.26 7.46
C LEU A 122 5.22 8.88 8.96
N ILE A 123 6.36 8.44 9.48
CA ILE A 123 6.48 7.91 10.83
C ILE A 123 6.01 8.89 11.92
N PRO A 124 6.42 10.17 11.94
CA PRO A 124 5.96 11.10 12.97
C PRO A 124 4.44 11.26 13.00
N LEU A 125 3.77 11.19 11.84
CA LEU A 125 2.32 11.23 11.76
C LEU A 125 1.69 9.97 12.35
N LEU A 126 2.16 8.79 11.96
CA LEU A 126 1.68 7.52 12.50
C LEU A 126 1.86 7.46 14.02
N GLU A 127 3.03 7.87 14.50
CA GLU A 127 3.33 7.93 15.94
C GLU A 127 2.37 8.87 16.67
N SER A 128 2.10 10.04 16.11
CA SER A 128 1.19 11.03 16.72
C SER A 128 -0.25 10.51 16.84
N TYR A 129 -0.74 9.80 15.81
CA TYR A 129 -2.08 9.23 15.83
C TYR A 129 -2.19 8.05 16.81
N LEU A 130 -1.24 7.12 16.78
CA LEU A 130 -1.25 5.95 17.66
C LEU A 130 -1.14 6.36 19.14
N ARG A 131 -0.34 7.38 19.45
CA ARG A 131 -0.22 7.93 20.82
C ARG A 131 -1.54 8.48 21.34
N LYS A 132 -2.40 9.05 20.48
CA LYS A 132 -3.74 9.53 20.88
C LYS A 132 -4.65 8.42 21.39
N VAL A 133 -4.39 7.18 21.04
CA VAL A 133 -5.14 6.01 21.50
C VAL A 133 -4.35 5.14 22.49
N GLY A 134 -3.31 5.69 23.11
CA GLY A 134 -2.51 5.01 24.14
C GLY A 134 -1.52 3.98 23.60
N ILE A 135 -1.21 3.99 22.30
CA ILE A 135 -0.25 3.09 21.68
C ILE A 135 1.04 3.83 21.35
N ASN A 136 2.17 3.25 21.72
CA ASN A 136 3.50 3.75 21.37
C ASN A 136 4.18 2.83 20.36
N ILE A 137 5.02 3.42 19.50
CA ILE A 137 5.85 2.66 18.57
C ILE A 137 7.34 2.98 18.81
N VAL A 138 8.18 1.94 18.73
CA VAL A 138 9.63 2.08 18.73
C VAL A 138 10.12 1.82 17.31
N ILE A 139 10.62 2.87 16.69
CA ILE A 139 11.05 2.81 15.29
C ILE A 139 12.42 2.15 15.20
N GLN A 140 12.53 1.19 14.29
CA GLN A 140 13.75 0.45 13.99
C GLN A 140 14.12 0.64 12.50
N PRO A 141 14.86 1.71 12.15
CA PRO A 141 15.34 1.88 10.78
C PRO A 141 16.34 0.77 10.44
N MET A 142 16.19 0.19 9.26
CA MET A 142 17.04 -0.89 8.78
C MET A 142 17.59 -0.60 7.40
N GLU A 143 18.79 -1.07 7.12
CA GLU A 143 19.33 -1.12 5.76
C GLU A 143 18.51 -2.12 4.91
N TYR A 144 18.41 -1.88 3.59
CA TYR A 144 17.50 -2.60 2.69
C TYR A 144 17.68 -4.13 2.72
N ALA A 145 18.92 -4.64 2.68
CA ALA A 145 19.14 -6.08 2.64
C ALA A 145 18.73 -6.74 3.98
N SER A 146 19.05 -6.09 5.11
CA SER A 146 18.64 -6.53 6.44
C SER A 146 17.12 -6.46 6.61
N PHE A 147 16.51 -5.38 6.13
CA PHE A 147 15.06 -5.20 6.14
C PHE A 147 14.37 -6.33 5.35
N LEU A 148 14.79 -6.57 4.12
CA LEU A 148 14.23 -7.63 3.29
C LEU A 148 14.48 -9.03 3.87
N SER A 149 15.68 -9.27 4.42
CA SER A 149 16.04 -10.55 5.07
C SER A 149 15.12 -10.82 6.25
N ALA A 150 14.89 -9.84 7.13
CA ALA A 150 14.00 -9.99 8.28
C ALA A 150 12.59 -10.42 7.87
N MET A 151 12.02 -9.85 6.79
CA MET A 151 10.73 -10.24 6.27
C MET A 151 10.75 -11.67 5.70
N THR A 152 11.72 -12.00 4.86
CA THR A 152 11.76 -13.30 4.15
C THR A 152 12.06 -14.47 5.09
N THR A 153 12.81 -14.23 6.17
CA THR A 153 13.06 -15.19 7.24
C THR A 153 12.03 -15.17 8.36
N ARG A 154 11.04 -14.25 8.28
CA ARG A 154 9.95 -14.10 9.28
C ARG A 154 10.43 -13.75 10.68
N THR A 155 11.57 -13.06 10.77
CA THR A 155 12.16 -12.59 12.04
C THR A 155 11.89 -11.12 12.31
N HIS A 156 11.10 -10.46 11.45
CA HIS A 156 10.73 -9.05 11.60
C HIS A 156 9.85 -8.80 12.83
N SER A 157 9.88 -7.55 13.29
CA SER A 157 9.12 -7.08 14.45
C SER A 157 7.60 -7.09 14.19
N ALA A 158 6.84 -6.80 15.24
CA ALA A 158 5.38 -6.78 15.23
C ALA A 158 4.80 -5.84 14.18
N GLY A 159 5.39 -4.65 14.00
CA GLY A 159 5.07 -3.70 12.92
C GLY A 159 6.15 -3.67 11.85
N TYR A 160 5.72 -3.57 10.58
CA TYR A 160 6.62 -3.58 9.43
C TYR A 160 6.12 -2.62 8.36
N LEU A 161 6.64 -1.38 8.35
CA LEU A 161 6.25 -0.34 7.39
C LEU A 161 6.95 -0.58 6.05
N MET A 162 6.17 -0.92 5.03
CA MET A 162 6.71 -1.24 3.72
C MET A 162 5.80 -0.82 2.57
N ASN A 163 6.37 -0.91 1.36
CA ASN A 163 5.63 -0.79 0.11
C ASN A 163 5.60 -2.14 -0.60
N SER A 164 4.45 -2.52 -1.13
CA SER A 164 4.32 -3.72 -1.97
C SER A 164 3.75 -3.37 -3.33
N GLY A 165 4.52 -3.69 -4.37
CA GLY A 165 4.11 -3.44 -5.75
C GLY A 165 2.94 -4.32 -6.20
N HIS A 166 2.00 -3.71 -6.93
CA HIS A 166 0.98 -4.45 -7.67
C HIS A 166 1.64 -5.19 -8.85
N VAL A 167 1.31 -6.45 -9.03
CA VAL A 167 1.77 -7.26 -10.17
C VAL A 167 0.66 -7.39 -11.20
N ASN A 168 -0.38 -8.08 -10.82
CA ASN A 168 -1.69 -8.19 -11.44
C ASN A 168 -2.69 -8.54 -10.32
N PRO A 169 -3.99 -8.46 -10.55
CA PRO A 169 -4.99 -8.64 -9.49
C PRO A 169 -4.77 -9.91 -8.67
N ILE A 170 -4.66 -11.05 -9.32
CA ILE A 170 -4.58 -12.36 -8.68
C ILE A 170 -3.24 -12.56 -7.96
N THR A 171 -2.13 -12.21 -8.62
CA THR A 171 -0.81 -12.39 -8.04
C THR A 171 -0.59 -11.49 -6.83
N THR A 172 -1.18 -10.28 -6.81
CA THR A 172 -1.08 -9.38 -5.67
C THR A 172 -1.71 -10.02 -4.42
N ILE A 173 -2.91 -10.57 -4.53
CA ILE A 173 -3.58 -11.28 -3.44
C ILE A 173 -2.78 -12.52 -3.02
N ARG A 174 -2.40 -13.36 -3.97
CA ARG A 174 -1.68 -14.61 -3.68
C ARG A 174 -0.37 -14.36 -2.94
N LYS A 175 0.49 -13.49 -3.48
CA LYS A 175 1.83 -13.28 -2.89
C LYS A 175 1.80 -12.67 -1.49
N SER A 176 0.78 -11.84 -1.21
CA SER A 176 0.76 -11.01 0.00
C SER A 176 -0.04 -11.64 1.14
N PHE A 177 -0.96 -12.59 0.87
CA PHE A 177 -1.90 -13.05 1.88
C PHE A 177 -2.07 -14.56 1.96
N VAL A 178 -1.67 -15.34 0.96
CA VAL A 178 -1.70 -16.81 1.07
C VAL A 178 -0.69 -17.27 2.12
N THR A 179 -1.09 -18.27 2.88
CA THR A 179 -0.30 -18.85 3.96
C THR A 179 1.11 -19.21 3.50
N LYS A 180 2.10 -18.85 4.29
CA LYS A 180 3.53 -19.13 4.06
C LYS A 180 4.16 -18.52 2.80
N GLN A 181 3.46 -17.64 2.10
CA GLN A 181 4.10 -16.89 1.00
C GLN A 181 5.21 -15.99 1.54
N THR A 182 6.30 -15.88 0.79
CA THR A 182 7.47 -15.07 1.19
C THR A 182 7.12 -13.59 1.36
N TRP A 183 6.19 -13.07 0.54
CA TRP A 183 5.75 -11.69 0.57
C TRP A 183 4.48 -11.46 1.41
N ASN A 184 4.22 -12.33 2.38
CA ASN A 184 3.17 -12.18 3.39
C ASN A 184 3.80 -11.79 4.74
N PRO A 185 4.14 -10.52 4.95
CA PRO A 185 4.79 -10.07 6.19
C PRO A 185 3.87 -10.18 7.42
N SER A 186 2.55 -10.12 7.23
CA SER A 186 1.62 -10.25 8.35
C SER A 186 1.56 -11.63 8.97
N GLN A 187 2.06 -12.64 8.27
CA GLN A 187 1.88 -14.05 8.61
C GLN A 187 0.39 -14.45 8.67
N PHE A 188 -0.46 -13.70 7.94
CA PHE A 188 -1.86 -14.08 7.80
C PHE A 188 -1.98 -15.52 7.27
N SER A 189 -2.86 -16.30 7.88
CA SER A 189 -3.07 -17.70 7.54
C SER A 189 -4.54 -18.06 7.75
N ASP A 190 -5.20 -18.39 6.67
CA ASP A 190 -6.59 -18.85 6.64
C ASP A 190 -6.75 -19.93 5.55
N PRO A 191 -6.97 -21.19 5.94
CA PRO A 191 -7.14 -22.29 4.98
C PRO A 191 -8.30 -22.09 3.99
N ALA A 192 -9.39 -21.45 4.42
CA ALA A 192 -10.54 -21.17 3.54
C ALA A 192 -10.18 -20.11 2.49
N PHE A 193 -9.44 -19.08 2.90
CA PHE A 193 -8.89 -18.08 1.99
C PHE A 193 -7.93 -18.69 0.96
N ASP A 194 -7.01 -19.54 1.42
CA ASP A 194 -6.04 -20.22 0.55
C ASP A 194 -6.73 -21.07 -0.51
N GLU A 195 -7.78 -21.79 -0.11
CA GLU A 195 -8.58 -22.61 -1.03
C GLU A 195 -9.32 -21.74 -2.06
N GLN A 196 -9.90 -20.61 -1.65
CA GLN A 196 -10.53 -19.68 -2.59
C GLN A 196 -9.53 -19.08 -3.59
N VAL A 197 -8.29 -18.80 -3.17
CA VAL A 197 -7.23 -18.39 -4.08
C VAL A 197 -6.88 -19.52 -5.07
N ARG A 198 -6.86 -20.78 -4.61
CA ARG A 198 -6.65 -21.93 -5.49
C ARG A 198 -7.77 -22.07 -6.53
N ILE A 199 -9.03 -21.93 -6.12
CA ILE A 199 -10.20 -21.93 -7.00
C ILE A 199 -10.09 -20.82 -8.03
N LEU A 200 -9.74 -19.59 -7.60
CA LEU A 200 -9.54 -18.44 -8.49
C LEU A 200 -8.53 -18.73 -9.61
N HIS A 201 -7.44 -19.43 -9.31
CA HIS A 201 -6.45 -19.83 -10.31
C HIS A 201 -6.98 -20.82 -11.34
N LEU A 202 -7.93 -21.66 -10.99
CA LEU A 202 -8.53 -22.66 -11.86
C LEU A 202 -9.74 -22.13 -12.64
N THR A 203 -10.33 -21.03 -12.20
CA THR A 203 -11.49 -20.41 -12.82
C THR A 203 -11.11 -19.75 -14.13
N ARG A 204 -11.81 -20.12 -15.23
CA ARG A 204 -11.57 -19.55 -16.57
C ARG A 204 -12.53 -18.43 -16.92
N ASP A 205 -13.75 -18.46 -16.38
CA ASP A 205 -14.74 -17.42 -16.60
C ASP A 205 -14.32 -16.13 -15.92
N GLU A 206 -14.24 -15.05 -16.69
CA GLU A 206 -13.71 -13.77 -16.23
C GLU A 206 -14.65 -13.11 -15.19
N LYS A 207 -15.96 -13.24 -15.36
CA LYS A 207 -16.92 -12.64 -14.40
C LYS A 207 -16.85 -13.33 -13.05
N GLU A 208 -16.72 -14.66 -13.06
CA GLU A 208 -16.56 -15.42 -11.82
C GLU A 208 -15.21 -15.14 -11.15
N ARG A 209 -14.14 -14.95 -11.92
CA ARG A 209 -12.83 -14.50 -11.41
C ARG A 209 -12.90 -13.15 -10.71
N VAL A 210 -13.57 -12.18 -11.33
CA VAL A 210 -13.79 -10.85 -10.74
C VAL A 210 -14.54 -10.99 -9.41
N LYS A 211 -15.64 -11.75 -9.39
CA LYS A 211 -16.45 -11.97 -8.18
C LYS A 211 -15.62 -12.61 -7.05
N ILE A 212 -14.89 -13.68 -7.34
CA ILE A 212 -14.05 -14.36 -6.34
C ILE A 212 -12.98 -13.41 -5.82
N LEU A 213 -12.31 -12.67 -6.70
CA LEU A 213 -11.23 -11.76 -6.31
C LEU A 213 -11.74 -10.59 -5.45
N ARG A 214 -12.89 -10.00 -5.78
CA ARG A 214 -13.53 -8.96 -4.95
C ARG A 214 -13.85 -9.51 -3.57
N GLN A 215 -14.40 -10.74 -3.48
CA GLN A 215 -14.67 -11.37 -2.19
C GLN A 215 -13.37 -11.60 -1.38
N LEU A 216 -12.31 -12.10 -2.00
CA LEU A 216 -11.00 -12.26 -1.35
C LEU A 216 -10.45 -10.91 -0.86
N THR A 217 -10.60 -9.86 -1.66
CA THR A 217 -10.19 -8.51 -1.28
C THR A 217 -10.94 -8.01 -0.04
N ARG A 218 -12.27 -8.20 0.00
CA ARG A 218 -13.09 -7.85 1.17
C ARG A 218 -12.67 -8.65 2.41
N THR A 219 -12.46 -9.95 2.27
CA THR A 219 -12.00 -10.83 3.37
C THR A 219 -10.68 -10.31 3.99
N ILE A 220 -9.73 -9.90 3.16
CA ILE A 220 -8.45 -9.36 3.66
C ILE A 220 -8.60 -7.99 4.31
N LEU A 221 -9.40 -7.11 3.73
CA LEU A 221 -9.67 -5.81 4.32
C LEU A 221 -10.33 -5.96 5.69
N GLU A 222 -11.35 -6.82 5.81
CA GLU A 222 -12.01 -7.11 7.08
C GLU A 222 -11.08 -7.74 8.11
N ALA A 223 -10.22 -8.66 7.71
CA ALA A 223 -9.22 -9.28 8.59
C ALA A 223 -8.18 -8.28 9.12
N SER A 224 -8.03 -7.14 8.45
CA SER A 224 -7.16 -6.03 8.85
C SER A 224 -5.72 -6.45 9.21
N PRO A 225 -5.01 -7.28 8.41
CA PRO A 225 -3.64 -7.67 8.71
C PRO A 225 -2.65 -6.51 8.57
N TYR A 226 -3.10 -5.40 7.98
CA TYR A 226 -2.34 -4.19 7.77
C TYR A 226 -3.04 -2.97 8.36
N ILE A 227 -2.29 -1.98 8.79
CA ILE A 227 -2.75 -0.60 8.84
C ILE A 227 -2.62 -0.09 7.40
N TRP A 228 -3.76 0.13 6.76
CA TRP A 228 -3.82 0.62 5.39
C TRP A 228 -3.45 2.09 5.35
N LEU A 229 -2.67 2.50 4.37
CA LEU A 229 -2.24 3.89 4.22
C LEU A 229 -2.60 4.41 2.82
N PRO A 230 -2.84 5.71 2.68
CA PRO A 230 -3.14 6.32 1.39
C PRO A 230 -2.01 6.10 0.38
N ILE A 231 -2.38 6.00 -0.89
CA ILE A 231 -1.45 5.78 -1.99
C ILE A 231 -1.36 7.05 -2.82
N PRO A 232 -0.17 7.66 -2.92
CA PRO A 232 -0.01 8.94 -3.60
C PRO A 232 -0.05 8.81 -5.12
N TYR A 233 -0.43 9.90 -5.76
CA TYR A 233 -0.14 10.11 -7.17
C TYR A 233 1.33 10.49 -7.35
N VAL A 234 1.95 9.96 -8.39
CA VAL A 234 3.29 10.33 -8.84
C VAL A 234 3.20 11.09 -10.15
N HIS A 235 4.10 12.04 -10.32
CA HIS A 235 4.15 12.88 -11.50
C HIS A 235 5.38 12.52 -12.31
N THR A 236 5.21 12.41 -13.61
CA THR A 236 6.31 12.29 -14.56
C THR A 236 6.35 13.53 -15.43
N ALA A 237 7.56 13.98 -15.73
CA ALA A 237 7.79 15.10 -16.63
C ALA A 237 8.88 14.73 -17.63
N TRP A 238 8.73 15.14 -18.88
CA TRP A 238 9.73 14.89 -19.90
C TRP A 238 9.70 16.00 -20.97
N TRP A 239 10.83 16.18 -21.59
CA TRP A 239 10.95 17.16 -22.65
C TRP A 239 10.20 16.74 -23.92
N PRO A 240 9.61 17.68 -24.70
CA PRO A 240 8.85 17.38 -25.91
C PRO A 240 9.65 16.62 -27.00
N TRP A 241 10.96 16.72 -26.96
CA TRP A 241 11.84 15.98 -27.85
C TRP A 241 12.06 14.51 -27.48
N VAL A 242 11.58 14.09 -26.30
CA VAL A 242 11.54 12.67 -25.92
C VAL A 242 10.29 12.07 -26.55
N LYS A 243 10.47 11.26 -27.57
CA LYS A 243 9.38 10.67 -28.37
C LYS A 243 9.09 9.23 -27.94
N ASN A 244 7.86 8.77 -28.23
CA ASN A 244 7.34 7.47 -27.84
C ASN A 244 7.34 7.22 -26.32
N TYR A 245 7.22 8.29 -25.54
CA TYR A 245 7.07 8.24 -24.09
C TYR A 245 5.81 9.03 -23.69
N GLY A 246 4.92 8.40 -22.93
CA GLY A 246 3.68 9.00 -22.40
C GLY A 246 3.71 9.25 -20.90
N GLY A 247 4.91 9.22 -20.29
CA GLY A 247 5.06 9.39 -18.85
C GLY A 247 4.90 8.10 -18.05
N GLU A 248 4.85 6.94 -18.71
CA GLU A 248 4.66 5.65 -18.05
C GLU A 248 5.78 5.36 -17.05
N LEU A 249 5.42 4.90 -15.84
CA LEU A 249 6.40 4.58 -14.79
C LEU A 249 7.06 3.23 -15.02
N ARG A 250 6.26 2.24 -15.44
CA ARG A 250 6.70 0.86 -15.69
C ARG A 250 5.61 0.07 -16.42
N VAL A 251 5.98 -1.07 -16.96
CA VAL A 251 5.04 -2.04 -17.52
C VAL A 251 4.79 -3.13 -16.48
N GLY A 252 3.61 -3.14 -15.88
CA GLY A 252 3.27 -4.05 -14.77
C GLY A 252 4.19 -3.86 -13.56
N ALA A 253 4.52 -4.96 -12.87
CA ALA A 253 5.47 -4.95 -11.76
C ALA A 253 6.94 -4.93 -12.21
N VAL A 254 7.17 -4.88 -13.51
CA VAL A 254 8.47 -5.08 -14.11
C VAL A 254 9.20 -3.75 -14.32
N ARG A 255 10.47 -3.87 -14.59
CA ARG A 255 11.40 -2.78 -14.85
C ARG A 255 11.03 -1.99 -16.12
N PRO A 256 11.41 -0.70 -16.22
CA PRO A 256 11.02 0.16 -17.33
C PRO A 256 11.68 -0.17 -18.67
N GLY A 257 12.46 -1.25 -18.78
CA GLY A 257 13.17 -1.63 -20.01
C GLY A 257 12.34 -1.61 -21.29
N PRO A 258 11.13 -2.21 -21.33
CA PRO A 258 10.27 -2.16 -22.52
C PRO A 258 9.83 -0.74 -22.91
N ILE A 259 9.75 0.19 -21.94
CA ILE A 259 9.47 1.61 -22.20
C ILE A 259 10.69 2.24 -22.85
N TYR A 260 11.86 2.08 -22.24
CA TYR A 260 13.11 2.69 -22.72
C TYR A 260 13.53 2.18 -24.10
N ALA A 261 13.22 0.92 -24.44
CA ALA A 261 13.54 0.35 -25.76
C ALA A 261 12.84 1.04 -26.93
N ARG A 262 11.76 1.79 -26.69
CA ARG A 262 10.99 2.50 -27.74
C ARG A 262 11.13 4.01 -27.71
N ILE A 263 11.76 4.56 -26.66
CA ILE A 263 12.01 6.00 -26.53
C ILE A 263 13.14 6.39 -27.47
N TRP A 264 12.99 7.53 -28.14
CA TRP A 264 14.04 8.14 -28.91
C TRP A 264 14.03 9.66 -28.76
N ILE A 265 15.14 10.29 -29.08
CA ILE A 265 15.33 11.73 -28.94
C ILE A 265 15.26 12.41 -30.30
N ASP A 266 14.32 13.32 -30.47
CA ASP A 266 14.22 14.18 -31.63
C ASP A 266 15.30 15.28 -31.53
N GLN A 267 16.44 15.02 -32.15
CA GLN A 267 17.62 15.89 -32.10
C GLN A 267 17.35 17.27 -32.74
N GLN A 268 16.49 17.32 -33.78
CA GLN A 268 16.17 18.60 -34.43
C GLN A 268 15.32 19.47 -33.52
N MET A 269 14.30 18.89 -32.89
CA MET A 269 13.49 19.59 -31.91
C MET A 269 14.32 20.04 -30.70
N LYS A 270 15.20 19.17 -30.18
CA LYS A 270 16.09 19.49 -29.06
C LYS A 270 16.91 20.74 -29.36
N LYS A 271 17.61 20.78 -30.51
CA LYS A 271 18.40 21.94 -30.96
C LYS A 271 17.55 23.21 -31.17
N LYS A 272 16.36 23.07 -31.77
CA LYS A 272 15.43 24.17 -31.97
C LYS A 272 14.99 24.83 -30.65
N MET A 273 14.94 24.06 -29.59
CA MET A 273 14.61 24.51 -28.23
C MET A 273 15.82 25.04 -27.44
N GLY A 274 17.01 25.11 -28.08
CA GLY A 274 18.22 25.67 -27.48
C GLY A 274 19.04 24.70 -26.63
N PHE A 275 18.87 23.40 -26.82
CA PHE A 275 19.61 22.38 -26.12
C PHE A 275 20.49 21.56 -27.07
N ASP A 276 21.75 21.43 -26.77
CA ASP A 276 22.73 20.64 -27.54
C ASP A 276 22.68 19.13 -27.21
#